data_458f1301da0099aef004973ed57d8822
#
_entry.id   458f1301da0099aef004973ed57d8822
#
_cell.length_a   1.000
_cell.length_b   1.000
_cell.length_c   1.000
_cell.angle_alpha   90.00
_cell.angle_beta   90.00
_cell.angle_gamma   90.00
#
_symmetry.space_group_name_H-M   'P 1'
#
loop_
_entity.id
_entity.type
_entity.pdbx_description
1 polymer ?
#
loop_
_entity_poly.entity_id
_entity_poly.type
_entity_poly.pdbx_seq_one_letter_code
_entity_poly.pdbx_strand_id
1 'polypeptide(L)'
;VLFRPLEPYETPGAVEALCCTYQDVLHRELVDPLLLIPCFILDFLCIHPFNDGNGRMSRLLTLLMLYQNGYVVGQYISIEKAIAETKDEYYAALAQADQHWHEEENDPTPFIKYMLAVICSCYQDFEQRVDLVGGGQKRVTAYERVRSYAMEKLGAFTKQEAAEACPGFGTSSIESALKKLTEEGVLERIGAGRKTQYVRR
;
A
#
# COMPACT_ATOMS: atom_id res chain seq x y z
N VAL A 1 -27.50 19.19 1.60
CA VAL A 1 -26.33 19.55 0.79
C VAL A 1 -25.14 18.97 1.53
N LEU A 2 -24.48 17.97 0.97
CA LEU A 2 -23.36 17.27 1.61
C LEU A 2 -22.09 18.13 1.64
N PHE A 3 -21.98 19.13 0.77
CA PHE A 3 -20.82 20.00 0.64
C PHE A 3 -21.21 21.30 -0.10
N ARG A 4 -20.60 22.43 0.22
CA ARG A 4 -20.75 23.71 -0.47
C ARG A 4 -19.52 23.99 -1.34
N PRO A 5 -19.62 23.96 -2.69
CA PRO A 5 -18.52 24.32 -3.57
C PRO A 5 -18.07 25.77 -3.40
N LEU A 6 -16.87 26.09 -3.92
CA LEU A 6 -16.44 27.48 -4.09
C LEU A 6 -17.36 28.23 -5.05
N GLU A 7 -17.40 29.54 -4.88
CA GLU A 7 -18.11 30.40 -5.82
C GLU A 7 -17.45 30.35 -7.22
N PRO A 8 -18.20 30.41 -8.31
CA PRO A 8 -17.64 30.21 -9.65
C PRO A 8 -16.51 31.17 -10.02
N TYR A 9 -16.48 32.38 -9.46
CA TYR A 9 -15.43 33.35 -9.75
C TYR A 9 -14.11 33.05 -8.99
N GLU A 10 -14.14 32.30 -7.92
CA GLU A 10 -12.98 31.86 -7.13
C GLU A 10 -12.34 30.59 -7.68
N THR A 11 -13.15 29.74 -8.32
CA THR A 11 -12.76 28.41 -8.78
C THR A 11 -11.52 28.40 -9.67
N PRO A 12 -11.34 29.24 -10.70
CA PRO A 12 -10.15 29.20 -11.55
C PRO A 12 -8.85 29.46 -10.78
N GLY A 13 -8.87 30.46 -9.90
CA GLY A 13 -7.70 30.80 -9.06
C GLY A 13 -7.37 29.69 -8.06
N ALA A 14 -8.39 29.05 -7.46
CA ALA A 14 -8.21 27.95 -6.54
C ALA A 14 -7.59 26.71 -7.22
N VAL A 15 -8.05 26.36 -8.42
CA VAL A 15 -7.48 25.25 -9.22
C VAL A 15 -6.03 25.54 -9.60
N GLU A 16 -5.72 26.76 -10.02
CA GLU A 16 -4.34 27.17 -10.34
C GLU A 16 -3.43 27.07 -9.10
N ALA A 17 -3.87 27.62 -7.97
CA ALA A 17 -3.15 27.54 -6.70
C ALA A 17 -2.91 26.09 -6.26
N LEU A 18 -3.93 25.22 -6.35
CA LEU A 18 -3.82 23.81 -6.04
C LEU A 18 -2.75 23.11 -6.89
N CYS A 19 -2.75 23.36 -8.21
CA CYS A 19 -1.76 22.80 -9.13
C CYS A 19 -0.35 23.30 -8.82
N CYS A 20 -0.17 24.60 -8.58
CA CYS A 20 1.12 25.18 -8.25
C CYS A 20 1.67 24.64 -6.93
N THR A 21 0.84 24.55 -5.90
CA THR A 21 1.21 24.01 -4.59
C THR A 21 1.63 22.53 -4.70
N TYR A 22 0.85 21.72 -5.42
CA TYR A 22 1.20 20.33 -5.66
C TYR A 22 2.58 20.18 -6.31
N GLN A 23 2.84 20.94 -7.38
CA GLN A 23 4.12 20.90 -8.09
C GLN A 23 5.29 21.34 -7.20
N ASP A 24 5.12 22.41 -6.42
CA ASP A 24 6.16 22.92 -5.53
C ASP A 24 6.51 21.91 -4.43
N VAL A 25 5.51 21.32 -3.77
CA VAL A 25 5.70 20.30 -2.73
C VAL A 25 6.37 19.05 -3.31
N LEU A 26 5.96 18.61 -4.50
CA LEU A 26 6.53 17.46 -5.20
C LEU A 26 8.00 17.70 -5.58
N HIS A 27 8.32 18.86 -6.18
CA HIS A 27 9.69 19.21 -6.57
C HIS A 27 10.64 19.36 -5.38
N ARG A 28 10.14 19.80 -4.24
CA ARG A 28 10.93 19.91 -3.00
C ARG A 28 11.02 18.60 -2.22
N GLU A 29 10.37 17.54 -2.68
CA GLU A 29 10.32 16.24 -1.99
C GLU A 29 9.89 16.35 -0.51
N LEU A 30 8.99 17.30 -0.20
CA LEU A 30 8.57 17.56 1.20
C LEU A 30 7.64 16.48 1.73
N VAL A 31 6.86 15.84 0.86
CA VAL A 31 5.86 14.84 1.21
C VAL A 31 5.90 13.71 0.18
N ASP A 32 5.75 12.47 0.66
CA ASP A 32 5.64 11.31 -0.24
C ASP A 32 4.43 11.45 -1.17
N PRO A 33 4.56 11.18 -2.49
CA PRO A 33 3.46 11.27 -3.44
C PRO A 33 2.20 10.50 -3.06
N LEU A 34 2.32 9.35 -2.38
CA LEU A 34 1.17 8.59 -1.89
C LEU A 34 0.34 9.33 -0.84
N LEU A 35 0.92 10.28 -0.12
CA LEU A 35 0.21 11.15 0.81
C LEU A 35 -0.26 12.44 0.12
N LEU A 36 0.56 12.98 -0.79
CA LEU A 36 0.27 14.25 -1.47
C LEU A 36 -0.89 14.12 -2.48
N ILE A 37 -0.95 12.99 -3.21
CA ILE A 37 -2.03 12.76 -4.20
C ILE A 37 -3.42 12.76 -3.55
N PRO A 38 -3.70 12.01 -2.46
CA PRO A 38 -5.00 12.12 -1.80
C PRO A 38 -5.35 13.53 -1.31
N CYS A 39 -4.39 14.31 -0.81
CA CYS A 39 -4.62 15.70 -0.44
C CYS A 39 -5.07 16.53 -1.64
N PHE A 40 -4.35 16.44 -2.76
CA PHE A 40 -4.73 17.12 -3.99
C PHE A 40 -6.15 16.74 -4.46
N ILE A 41 -6.48 15.45 -4.41
CA ILE A 41 -7.80 14.95 -4.84
C ILE A 41 -8.91 15.44 -3.89
N LEU A 42 -8.65 15.50 -2.59
CA LEU A 42 -9.59 16.06 -1.61
C LEU A 42 -9.88 17.53 -1.94
N ASP A 43 -8.83 18.35 -2.07
CA ASP A 43 -8.97 19.77 -2.39
C ASP A 43 -9.68 20.00 -3.73
N PHE A 44 -9.34 19.22 -4.76
CA PHE A 44 -10.03 19.26 -6.04
C PHE A 44 -11.53 18.96 -5.90
N LEU A 45 -11.91 17.99 -5.08
CA LEU A 45 -13.32 17.66 -4.81
C LEU A 45 -14.01 18.76 -4.01
N CYS A 46 -13.31 19.41 -3.09
CA CYS A 46 -13.83 20.53 -2.32
C CYS A 46 -13.97 21.81 -3.15
N ILE A 47 -13.03 22.13 -4.02
CA ILE A 47 -13.15 23.23 -5.00
C ILE A 47 -14.34 22.99 -5.93
N HIS A 48 -14.57 21.75 -6.37
CA HIS A 48 -15.66 21.30 -7.20
C HIS A 48 -15.82 22.07 -8.52
N PRO A 49 -14.76 22.10 -9.38
CA PRO A 49 -14.66 23.06 -10.47
C PRO A 49 -15.66 22.87 -11.62
N PHE A 50 -16.33 21.74 -11.73
CA PHE A 50 -17.26 21.43 -12.81
C PHE A 50 -18.70 21.34 -12.31
N ASN A 51 -19.67 21.70 -13.17
CA ASN A 51 -21.09 21.53 -12.85
C ASN A 51 -21.48 20.04 -12.72
N ASP A 52 -20.80 19.15 -13.45
CA ASP A 52 -20.94 17.69 -13.37
C ASP A 52 -19.61 17.02 -13.71
N GLY A 53 -19.41 15.81 -13.19
CA GLY A 53 -18.26 14.99 -13.51
C GLY A 53 -17.05 15.16 -12.59
N ASN A 54 -17.12 15.95 -11.51
CA ASN A 54 -16.01 16.13 -10.58
C ASN A 54 -15.50 14.79 -10.01
N GLY A 55 -16.40 13.88 -9.65
CA GLY A 55 -16.03 12.55 -9.17
C GLY A 55 -15.37 11.67 -10.25
N ARG A 56 -15.73 11.80 -11.52
CA ARG A 56 -15.07 11.12 -12.64
C ARG A 56 -13.68 11.70 -12.89
N MET A 57 -13.60 13.02 -12.89
CA MET A 57 -12.35 13.73 -13.08
C MET A 57 -11.36 13.45 -11.95
N SER A 58 -11.80 13.46 -10.69
CA SER A 58 -10.97 13.15 -9.54
C SER A 58 -10.34 11.74 -9.65
N ARG A 59 -11.09 10.73 -10.11
CA ARG A 59 -10.56 9.37 -10.31
C ARG A 59 -9.54 9.30 -11.46
N LEU A 60 -9.80 10.04 -12.57
CA LEU A 60 -8.81 10.15 -13.66
C LEU A 60 -7.54 10.86 -13.22
N LEU A 61 -7.66 11.94 -12.45
CA LEU A 61 -6.51 12.65 -11.87
C LEU A 61 -5.74 11.75 -10.91
N THR A 62 -6.42 10.98 -10.07
CA THR A 62 -5.77 10.00 -9.19
C THR A 62 -4.89 9.03 -9.99
N LEU A 63 -5.43 8.44 -11.07
CA LEU A 63 -4.66 7.52 -11.93
C LEU A 63 -3.48 8.21 -12.60
N LEU A 64 -3.70 9.40 -13.17
CA LEU A 64 -2.65 10.17 -13.84
C LEU A 64 -1.49 10.47 -12.88
N MET A 65 -1.82 10.99 -11.69
CA MET A 65 -0.82 11.38 -10.69
C MET A 65 -0.07 10.18 -10.14
N LEU A 66 -0.76 9.06 -9.91
CA LEU A 66 -0.11 7.79 -9.52
C LEU A 66 0.87 7.33 -10.60
N TYR A 67 0.49 7.35 -11.88
CA TYR A 67 1.37 6.94 -12.98
C TYR A 67 2.59 7.84 -13.14
N GLN A 68 2.41 9.16 -13.01
CA GLN A 68 3.53 10.12 -13.05
C GLN A 68 4.55 9.88 -11.93
N ASN A 69 4.10 9.32 -10.81
CA ASN A 69 4.95 9.01 -9.65
C ASN A 69 5.37 7.52 -9.58
N GLY A 70 5.19 6.74 -10.66
CA GLY A 70 5.66 5.37 -10.76
C GLY A 70 4.73 4.30 -10.16
N TYR A 71 3.56 4.66 -9.68
CA TYR A 71 2.57 3.73 -9.14
C TYR A 71 1.65 3.22 -10.25
N VAL A 72 2.03 2.15 -10.90
CA VAL A 72 1.40 1.68 -12.16
C VAL A 72 0.34 0.58 -11.97
N VAL A 73 -0.03 0.23 -10.75
CA VAL A 73 -1.00 -0.86 -10.47
C VAL A 73 -2.34 -0.66 -11.18
N GLY A 74 -2.77 0.59 -11.35
CA GLY A 74 -3.99 0.94 -12.06
C GLY A 74 -4.05 0.53 -13.54
N GLN A 75 -2.90 0.14 -14.15
CA GLN A 75 -2.85 -0.42 -15.50
C GLN A 75 -3.36 -1.88 -15.54
N TYR A 76 -3.36 -2.57 -14.42
CA TYR A 76 -3.68 -3.99 -14.29
C TYR A 76 -4.92 -4.25 -13.46
N ILE A 77 -5.15 -3.41 -12.44
CA ILE A 77 -6.27 -3.50 -11.50
C ILE A 77 -7.02 -2.18 -11.52
N SER A 78 -8.34 -2.23 -11.67
CA SER A 78 -9.17 -1.03 -11.69
C SER A 78 -9.34 -0.43 -10.29
N ILE A 79 -8.62 0.65 -10.02
CA ILE A 79 -8.79 1.46 -8.79
C ILE A 79 -10.22 2.02 -8.73
N GLU A 80 -10.79 2.41 -9.86
CA GLU A 80 -12.17 2.91 -9.94
C GLU A 80 -13.18 1.84 -9.50
N LYS A 81 -12.97 0.59 -9.88
CA LYS A 81 -13.80 -0.53 -9.42
C LYS A 81 -13.68 -0.74 -7.91
N ALA A 82 -12.46 -0.72 -7.38
CA ALA A 82 -12.22 -0.86 -5.95
C ALA A 82 -12.93 0.25 -5.14
N ILE A 83 -12.89 1.50 -5.62
CA ILE A 83 -13.65 2.62 -5.03
C ILE A 83 -15.16 2.39 -5.16
N ALA A 84 -15.65 1.86 -6.28
CA ALA A 84 -17.09 1.61 -6.48
C ALA A 84 -17.60 0.50 -5.55
N GLU A 85 -16.80 -0.51 -5.25
CA GLU A 85 -17.12 -1.59 -4.32
C GLU A 85 -17.13 -1.15 -2.85
N THR A 86 -16.40 -0.07 -2.52
CA THR A 86 -16.31 0.54 -1.17
C THR A 86 -16.89 1.95 -1.15
N LYS A 87 -17.99 2.16 -1.89
CA LYS A 87 -18.57 3.48 -2.14
C LYS A 87 -18.97 4.21 -0.85
N ASP A 88 -19.54 3.49 0.11
CA ASP A 88 -20.02 4.08 1.35
C ASP A 88 -18.85 4.55 2.22
N GLU A 89 -17.76 3.78 2.28
CA GLU A 89 -16.54 4.13 2.98
C GLU A 89 -15.85 5.34 2.30
N TYR A 90 -15.87 5.39 0.96
CA TYR A 90 -15.35 6.54 0.21
C TYR A 90 -16.05 7.83 0.61
N TYR A 91 -17.39 7.84 0.59
CA TYR A 91 -18.15 9.05 0.95
C TYR A 91 -18.06 9.37 2.43
N ALA A 92 -17.96 8.37 3.31
CA ALA A 92 -17.75 8.59 4.73
C ALA A 92 -16.39 9.25 5.02
N ALA A 93 -15.33 8.75 4.37
CA ALA A 93 -13.99 9.32 4.49
C ALA A 93 -13.92 10.75 3.92
N LEU A 94 -14.54 10.98 2.77
CA LEU A 94 -14.63 12.30 2.16
C LEU A 94 -15.36 13.28 3.07
N ALA A 95 -16.57 12.91 3.57
CA ALA A 95 -17.39 13.75 4.43
C ALA A 95 -16.77 14.05 5.81
N GLN A 96 -15.81 13.24 6.26
CA GLN A 96 -15.02 13.55 7.45
C GLN A 96 -13.88 14.51 7.14
N ALA A 97 -13.25 14.33 5.98
CA ALA A 97 -12.07 15.09 5.61
C ALA A 97 -12.40 16.50 5.06
N ASP A 98 -13.62 16.73 4.57
CA ASP A 98 -14.05 18.04 4.06
C ASP A 98 -14.63 18.98 5.13
N GLN A 99 -14.81 18.49 6.38
CA GLN A 99 -15.28 19.33 7.48
C GLN A 99 -14.30 20.48 7.73
N HIS A 100 -14.82 21.70 7.82
CA HIS A 100 -14.04 22.93 8.01
C HIS A 100 -13.02 23.24 6.91
N TRP A 101 -13.21 22.68 5.71
CA TRP A 101 -12.30 22.93 4.58
C TRP A 101 -12.24 24.43 4.19
N HIS A 102 -13.35 25.14 4.25
CA HIS A 102 -13.43 26.59 3.95
C HIS A 102 -12.72 27.46 4.98
N GLU A 103 -12.53 26.94 6.20
CA GLU A 103 -11.83 27.57 7.29
C GLU A 103 -10.35 27.21 7.33
N GLU A 104 -9.88 26.37 6.40
CA GLU A 104 -8.53 25.82 6.38
C GLU A 104 -8.16 25.00 7.65
N GLU A 105 -9.16 24.42 8.31
CA GLU A 105 -9.03 23.68 9.57
C GLU A 105 -9.42 22.19 9.40
N ASN A 106 -9.56 21.71 8.18
CA ASN A 106 -9.94 20.33 7.89
C ASN A 106 -8.82 19.32 8.17
N ASP A 107 -9.20 18.09 8.53
CA ASP A 107 -8.27 16.97 8.68
C ASP A 107 -8.34 16.03 7.45
N PRO A 108 -7.33 16.01 6.55
CA PRO A 108 -7.33 15.14 5.39
C PRO A 108 -7.07 13.67 5.73
N THR A 109 -6.66 13.34 6.96
CA THR A 109 -6.25 12.00 7.39
C THR A 109 -7.24 10.89 7.08
N PRO A 110 -8.57 11.04 7.29
CA PRO A 110 -9.53 9.99 6.96
C PRO A 110 -9.52 9.63 5.47
N PHE A 111 -9.48 10.63 4.59
CA PHE A 111 -9.45 10.41 3.15
C PHE A 111 -8.12 9.83 2.65
N ILE A 112 -6.99 10.30 3.20
CA ILE A 112 -5.66 9.73 2.92
C ILE A 112 -5.63 8.25 3.29
N LYS A 113 -6.06 7.87 4.49
CA LYS A 113 -6.10 6.48 4.95
C LYS A 113 -6.97 5.60 4.05
N TYR A 114 -8.13 6.08 3.66
CA TYR A 114 -9.01 5.38 2.73
C TYR A 114 -8.32 5.14 1.38
N MET A 115 -7.75 6.18 0.76
CA MET A 115 -7.09 6.08 -0.54
C MET A 115 -5.87 5.14 -0.50
N LEU A 116 -5.07 5.20 0.55
CA LEU A 116 -3.96 4.26 0.74
C LEU A 116 -4.44 2.82 0.88
N ALA A 117 -5.53 2.58 1.62
CA ALA A 117 -6.11 1.24 1.74
C ALA A 117 -6.59 0.69 0.39
N VAL A 118 -7.24 1.52 -0.44
CA VAL A 118 -7.67 1.16 -1.80
C VAL A 118 -6.46 0.84 -2.69
N ILE A 119 -5.44 1.67 -2.70
CA ILE A 119 -4.22 1.44 -3.49
C ILE A 119 -3.54 0.13 -3.05
N CYS A 120 -3.39 -0.07 -1.74
CA CYS A 120 -2.82 -1.29 -1.17
C CYS A 120 -3.62 -2.54 -1.58
N SER A 121 -4.95 -2.50 -1.52
CA SER A 121 -5.82 -3.62 -1.95
C SER A 121 -5.65 -3.95 -3.43
N CYS A 122 -5.45 -2.93 -4.28
CA CYS A 122 -5.18 -3.14 -5.71
C CYS A 122 -3.82 -3.83 -5.93
N TYR A 123 -2.79 -3.49 -5.18
CA TYR A 123 -1.51 -4.21 -5.25
C TYR A 123 -1.63 -5.66 -4.77
N GLN A 124 -2.38 -5.92 -3.70
CA GLN A 124 -2.63 -7.27 -3.21
C GLN A 124 -3.42 -8.12 -4.23
N ASP A 125 -4.44 -7.54 -4.87
CA ASP A 125 -5.20 -8.23 -5.95
C ASP A 125 -4.29 -8.52 -7.16
N PHE A 126 -3.42 -7.57 -7.52
CA PHE A 126 -2.43 -7.77 -8.57
C PHE A 126 -1.46 -8.92 -8.26
N GLU A 127 -0.89 -8.97 -7.07
CA GLU A 127 0.00 -10.05 -6.63
C GLU A 127 -0.71 -11.42 -6.70
N GLN A 128 -1.94 -11.51 -6.20
CA GLN A 128 -2.74 -12.74 -6.28
C GLN A 128 -2.97 -13.18 -7.73
N ARG A 129 -3.25 -12.26 -8.65
CA ARG A 129 -3.45 -12.59 -10.08
C ARG A 129 -2.16 -13.00 -10.75
N VAL A 130 -1.04 -12.37 -10.44
CA VAL A 130 0.27 -12.78 -10.95
C VAL A 130 0.60 -14.20 -10.50
N ASP A 131 0.33 -14.54 -9.24
CA ASP A 131 0.54 -15.89 -8.70
C ASP A 131 -0.35 -16.94 -9.41
N LEU A 132 -1.57 -16.57 -9.76
CA LEU A 132 -2.49 -17.44 -10.50
C LEU A 132 -2.08 -17.63 -11.97
N VAL A 133 -1.64 -16.56 -12.66
CA VAL A 133 -1.27 -16.61 -14.09
C VAL A 133 0.16 -17.14 -14.27
N GLY A 134 1.03 -16.83 -13.32
CA GLY A 134 2.40 -17.31 -13.29
C GLY A 134 2.55 -18.81 -13.13
N GLY A 135 1.46 -19.57 -13.17
CA GLY A 135 1.24 -21.06 -13.22
C GLY A 135 2.44 -21.98 -13.06
N GLY A 136 3.49 -21.49 -12.46
CA GLY A 136 4.78 -22.10 -12.31
C GLY A 136 5.69 -21.40 -11.30
N GLN A 137 5.23 -20.43 -10.54
CA GLN A 137 5.96 -20.15 -9.32
C GLN A 137 5.81 -21.38 -8.42
N LYS A 138 6.89 -22.17 -8.32
CA LYS A 138 7.09 -23.09 -7.22
C LYS A 138 6.53 -22.42 -5.98
N ARG A 139 5.45 -23.00 -5.41
CA ARG A 139 5.01 -22.62 -4.06
C ARG A 139 6.28 -22.43 -3.27
N VAL A 140 6.55 -21.23 -2.79
CA VAL A 140 7.72 -20.99 -1.94
C VAL A 140 7.66 -22.08 -0.88
N THR A 141 8.57 -23.01 -0.94
CA THR A 141 8.56 -24.16 -0.03
C THR A 141 8.98 -23.68 1.35
N ALA A 142 8.58 -24.39 2.39
CA ALA A 142 9.10 -24.14 3.74
C ALA A 142 10.63 -24.09 3.75
N TYR A 143 11.26 -24.90 2.91
CA TYR A 143 12.71 -24.92 2.72
C TYR A 143 13.26 -23.56 2.21
N GLU A 144 12.67 -23.02 1.14
CA GLU A 144 13.13 -21.74 0.57
C GLU A 144 12.90 -20.57 1.54
N ARG A 145 11.76 -20.58 2.24
CA ARG A 145 11.43 -19.54 3.22
C ARG A 145 12.35 -19.56 4.43
N VAL A 146 12.59 -20.75 5.00
CA VAL A 146 13.53 -20.93 6.13
C VAL A 146 14.97 -20.61 5.70
N ARG A 147 15.35 -20.95 4.47
CA ARG A 147 16.65 -20.59 3.91
C ARG A 147 16.83 -19.06 3.79
N SER A 148 15.87 -18.35 3.24
CA SER A 148 15.90 -16.86 3.18
C SER A 148 16.06 -16.25 4.57
N TYR A 149 15.22 -16.67 5.53
CA TYR A 149 15.31 -16.21 6.91
C TYR A 149 16.70 -16.46 7.53
N ALA A 150 17.23 -17.67 7.33
CA ALA A 150 18.56 -18.03 7.86
C ALA A 150 19.70 -17.22 7.24
N MET A 151 19.55 -16.78 5.98
CA MET A 151 20.56 -15.95 5.31
C MET A 151 20.51 -14.48 5.77
N GLU A 152 19.35 -13.99 6.17
CA GLU A 152 19.15 -12.61 6.64
C GLU A 152 19.43 -12.45 8.14
N LYS A 153 19.23 -13.53 8.92
CA LYS A 153 19.40 -13.51 10.37
C LYS A 153 20.89 -13.47 10.76
N LEU A 154 21.25 -12.46 11.51
CA LEU A 154 22.58 -12.36 12.13
C LEU A 154 22.61 -13.14 13.45
N GLY A 155 23.54 -14.11 13.56
CA GLY A 155 23.72 -14.93 14.74
C GLY A 155 22.91 -16.22 14.77
N ALA A 156 22.87 -16.88 15.92
CA ALA A 156 22.14 -18.13 16.11
C ALA A 156 20.64 -17.87 16.34
N PHE A 157 19.81 -18.80 15.88
CA PHE A 157 18.35 -18.75 16.05
C PHE A 157 17.78 -20.12 16.41
N THR A 158 16.61 -20.12 17.01
CA THR A 158 15.89 -21.33 17.44
C THR A 158 14.88 -21.76 16.37
N LYS A 159 14.39 -23.00 16.49
CA LYS A 159 13.26 -23.48 15.66
C LYS A 159 12.01 -22.61 15.85
N GLN A 160 11.78 -22.11 17.06
CA GLN A 160 10.60 -21.27 17.34
C GLN A 160 10.70 -19.92 16.61
N GLU A 161 11.85 -19.26 16.63
CA GLU A 161 12.08 -18.01 15.88
C GLU A 161 11.92 -18.23 14.37
N ALA A 162 12.37 -19.36 13.82
CA ALA A 162 12.15 -19.70 12.42
C ALA A 162 10.66 -19.93 12.11
N ALA A 163 9.89 -20.51 13.03
CA ALA A 163 8.46 -20.70 12.86
C ALA A 163 7.68 -19.37 12.90
N GLU A 164 8.05 -18.48 13.80
CA GLU A 164 7.46 -17.13 13.90
C GLU A 164 7.77 -16.27 12.65
N ALA A 165 8.98 -16.42 12.10
CA ALA A 165 9.41 -15.72 10.89
C ALA A 165 8.81 -16.28 9.57
N CYS A 166 8.28 -17.50 9.62
CA CYS A 166 7.73 -18.19 8.46
C CYS A 166 6.24 -18.54 8.66
N PRO A 167 5.34 -17.53 8.83
CA PRO A 167 3.93 -17.79 9.01
C PRO A 167 3.34 -18.50 7.79
N GLY A 168 2.42 -19.44 8.03
CA GLY A 168 1.78 -20.23 6.97
C GLY A 168 2.39 -21.61 6.74
N PHE A 169 3.50 -21.96 7.39
CA PHE A 169 4.09 -23.29 7.35
C PHE A 169 3.91 -24.03 8.69
N GLY A 170 3.54 -25.31 8.62
CA GLY A 170 3.46 -26.16 9.81
C GLY A 170 4.83 -26.45 10.42
N THR A 171 4.87 -26.68 11.74
CA THR A 171 6.10 -26.95 12.50
C THR A 171 6.93 -28.12 11.91
N SER A 172 6.27 -29.16 11.42
CA SER A 172 6.92 -30.29 10.76
C SER A 172 7.63 -29.93 9.46
N SER A 173 7.03 -29.01 8.68
CA SER A 173 7.66 -28.52 7.44
C SER A 173 8.91 -27.67 7.72
N ILE A 174 8.86 -26.86 8.77
CA ILE A 174 10.00 -26.06 9.22
C ILE A 174 11.12 -26.94 9.77
N GLU A 175 10.78 -27.97 10.55
CA GLU A 175 11.77 -28.96 11.04
C GLU A 175 12.47 -29.69 9.88
N SER A 176 11.70 -30.12 8.88
CA SER A 176 12.24 -30.76 7.67
C SER A 176 13.17 -29.82 6.90
N ALA A 177 12.79 -28.54 6.79
CA ALA A 177 13.62 -27.51 6.15
C ALA A 177 14.93 -27.27 6.89
N LEU A 178 14.90 -27.10 8.22
CA LEU A 178 16.08 -26.90 9.07
C LEU A 178 17.02 -28.12 9.01
N LYS A 179 16.46 -29.34 9.04
CA LYS A 179 17.23 -30.58 8.89
C LYS A 179 17.97 -30.62 7.55
N LYS A 180 17.25 -30.34 6.45
CA LYS A 180 17.81 -30.34 5.09
C LYS A 180 18.91 -29.30 4.93
N LEU A 181 18.70 -28.07 5.43
CA LEU A 181 19.71 -27.00 5.41
C LEU A 181 20.96 -27.36 6.23
N THR A 182 20.79 -28.13 7.29
CA THR A 182 21.92 -28.63 8.10
C THR A 182 22.67 -29.75 7.35
N GLU A 183 21.96 -30.66 6.69
CA GLU A 183 22.57 -31.74 5.88
C GLU A 183 23.35 -31.18 4.67
N GLU A 184 22.84 -30.07 4.08
CA GLU A 184 23.50 -29.37 2.98
C GLU A 184 24.69 -28.48 3.45
N GLY A 185 24.94 -28.38 4.75
CA GLY A 185 26.04 -27.58 5.31
C GLY A 185 25.79 -26.06 5.26
N VAL A 186 24.57 -25.60 4.96
CA VAL A 186 24.19 -24.20 5.01
C VAL A 186 24.02 -23.71 6.43
N LEU A 187 23.51 -24.57 7.30
CA LEU A 187 23.38 -24.32 8.75
C LEU A 187 24.19 -25.29 9.56
N GLU A 188 24.69 -24.82 10.69
CA GLU A 188 25.26 -25.64 11.74
C GLU A 188 24.30 -25.69 12.93
N ARG A 189 24.07 -26.90 13.45
CA ARG A 189 23.24 -27.13 14.62
C ARG A 189 24.11 -27.08 15.89
N ILE A 190 23.77 -26.20 16.82
CA ILE A 190 24.47 -26.00 18.08
C ILE A 190 23.53 -26.42 19.23
N GLY A 191 24.08 -27.16 20.19
CA GLY A 191 23.33 -27.64 21.35
C GLY A 191 22.46 -28.86 21.09
N ALA A 192 21.70 -29.28 22.13
CA ALA A 192 20.86 -30.46 22.09
C ALA A 192 19.52 -30.23 22.85
N GLY A 193 18.48 -30.94 22.46
CA GLY A 193 17.14 -30.88 23.10
C GLY A 193 16.52 -29.49 22.98
N ARG A 194 16.01 -28.96 24.11
CA ARG A 194 15.30 -27.64 24.13
C ARG A 194 16.22 -26.45 23.88
N LYS A 195 17.55 -26.60 23.97
CA LYS A 195 18.55 -25.55 23.73
C LYS A 195 19.18 -25.62 22.34
N THR A 196 18.57 -26.37 21.43
CA THR A 196 19.03 -26.45 20.03
C THR A 196 18.87 -25.11 19.33
N GLN A 197 19.95 -24.62 18.75
CA GLN A 197 20.03 -23.44 17.91
C GLN A 197 20.68 -23.77 16.57
N TYR A 198 20.43 -22.92 15.59
CA TYR A 198 21.00 -23.02 14.26
C TYR A 198 21.75 -21.73 13.95
N VAL A 199 22.90 -21.85 13.33
CA VAL A 199 23.70 -20.70 12.89
C VAL A 199 24.16 -20.93 11.46
N ARG A 200 24.21 -19.86 10.70
CA ARG A 200 24.74 -19.89 9.33
C ARG A 200 26.23 -20.23 9.37
N ARG A 201 26.65 -21.13 8.50
CA ARG A 201 28.05 -21.53 8.31
C ARG A 201 28.81 -20.58 7.39
#